data_bb60e49a355f630b669ce33a33b67c3d
#
_entry.id   bb60e49a355f630b669ce33a33b67c3d
#
_cell.length_a   1.000
_cell.length_b   1.000
_cell.length_c   1.000
_cell.angle_alpha   90.00
_cell.angle_beta   90.00
_cell.angle_gamma   90.00
#
_symmetry.space_group_name_H-M   'P 1'
#
loop_
_entity.id
_entity.type
_entity.pdbx_description
1 polymer ?
#
loop_
_entity_poly.entity_id
_entity_poly.type
_entity_poly.pdbx_seq_one_letter_code
_entity_poly.pdbx_strand_id
1 'polypeptide(L)'
;MNGYVAQRRGRFYAVIYEGLDPVTGRERRTWHPAGTDRAAAERLAARLAEEEQGRADAVRALTFGAYLTGQWLPGKKLRLATSTYRGYERNVHRHVIPALGRIGLRRLRHRHIEAFYDRLLTPNTERPALSPKTVYEIHLVIRGALDEAVRRGLLTRNVALIARSPRLKAITKTEAQSWTAEQLQQFLRAAAGHHLFPLLWLAAMTGMRRNEVLGLKWDDIDFRKKTISLNRGLVAVGYELHQTRGKTRNARRPIDLDDTTLTVLEGWKTLRAAEFAAVGVDSNGWVFTDGDGAPIHPHALSQTFERIARRAGVPVIRLHDLRHTHGTLLIKEGVPVKVVSERLGHANIAFTIQTYQHVLPGMQADAARTYERLTTPVPPAPTKTVERRRNRRRKTTSTR
;
A
#
# COMPACT_ATOMS: atom_id res chain seq x y z
N MET A 1 3.71 -8.93 -46.98
CA MET A 1 4.66 -7.79 -47.07
C MET A 1 5.56 -8.02 -48.25
N ASN A 2 5.95 -6.98 -48.97
CA ASN A 2 6.76 -7.13 -50.19
C ASN A 2 8.23 -6.83 -49.82
N GLY A 3 9.08 -7.81 -50.01
CA GLY A 3 10.53 -7.65 -50.04
C GLY A 3 10.99 -7.48 -51.49
N TYR A 4 11.96 -6.62 -51.75
CA TYR A 4 12.56 -6.43 -53.06
C TYR A 4 14.06 -6.21 -52.95
N VAL A 5 14.77 -6.39 -54.05
CA VAL A 5 16.21 -6.15 -54.12
C VAL A 5 16.50 -4.78 -54.69
N ALA A 6 17.35 -4.03 -54.00
CA ALA A 6 17.88 -2.76 -54.48
C ALA A 6 19.40 -2.85 -54.64
N GLN A 7 19.93 -2.15 -55.66
CA GLN A 7 21.38 -2.08 -55.90
C GLN A 7 21.90 -0.67 -55.57
N ARG A 8 23.02 -0.60 -54.81
CA ARG A 8 23.69 0.67 -54.48
C ARG A 8 25.20 0.48 -54.51
N ARG A 9 25.87 1.29 -55.30
CA ARG A 9 27.36 1.25 -55.42
C ARG A 9 27.93 -0.15 -55.66
N GLY A 10 27.33 -0.91 -56.60
CA GLY A 10 27.77 -2.26 -56.95
C GLY A 10 27.41 -3.38 -55.98
N ARG A 11 26.70 -3.08 -54.88
CA ARG A 11 26.24 -4.09 -53.91
C ARG A 11 24.71 -4.19 -53.91
N PHE A 12 24.22 -5.40 -53.65
CA PHE A 12 22.78 -5.67 -53.53
C PHE A 12 22.34 -5.64 -52.05
N TYR A 13 21.10 -5.18 -51.85
CA TYR A 13 20.43 -5.13 -50.56
C TYR A 13 19.06 -5.73 -50.65
N ALA A 14 18.67 -6.56 -49.67
CA ALA A 14 17.31 -6.96 -49.47
C ALA A 14 16.58 -5.82 -48.73
N VAL A 15 15.53 -5.29 -49.30
CA VAL A 15 14.75 -4.20 -48.70
C VAL A 15 13.38 -4.72 -48.32
N ILE A 16 13.03 -4.59 -47.03
CA ILE A 16 11.76 -5.02 -46.49
C ILE A 16 10.92 -3.75 -46.15
N TYR A 17 9.69 -3.73 -46.65
CA TYR A 17 8.73 -2.71 -46.31
C TYR A 17 7.98 -3.05 -45.01
N GLU A 18 8.15 -2.25 -43.97
CA GLU A 18 7.57 -2.46 -42.64
C GLU A 18 6.25 -1.70 -42.40
N GLY A 19 5.73 -1.00 -43.43
CA GLY A 19 4.53 -0.19 -43.29
C GLY A 19 4.81 1.30 -43.23
N LEU A 20 3.81 2.09 -42.78
CA LEU A 20 3.95 3.51 -42.58
C LEU A 20 4.30 3.82 -41.12
N ASP A 21 5.20 4.76 -40.91
CA ASP A 21 5.47 5.31 -39.59
C ASP A 21 4.22 5.99 -39.04
N PRO A 22 3.72 5.63 -37.85
CA PRO A 22 2.45 6.12 -37.32
C PRO A 22 2.47 7.62 -36.96
N VAL A 23 3.66 8.22 -36.83
CA VAL A 23 3.83 9.62 -36.42
C VAL A 23 4.02 10.49 -37.65
N THR A 24 4.89 10.04 -38.59
CA THR A 24 5.30 10.86 -39.75
C THR A 24 4.56 10.52 -41.02
N GLY A 25 3.83 9.40 -41.05
CA GLY A 25 3.15 8.90 -42.26
C GLY A 25 4.10 8.41 -43.35
N ARG A 26 5.41 8.42 -43.13
CA ARG A 26 6.42 7.99 -44.13
C ARG A 26 6.58 6.49 -44.12
N GLU A 27 6.95 5.93 -45.28
CA GLU A 27 7.25 4.50 -45.41
C GLU A 27 8.50 4.12 -44.59
N ARG A 28 8.37 3.05 -43.76
CA ARG A 28 9.47 2.44 -43.06
C ARG A 28 10.01 1.28 -43.89
N ARG A 29 11.30 1.36 -44.24
CA ARG A 29 12.01 0.34 -45.03
C ARG A 29 13.32 0.00 -44.31
N THR A 30 13.56 -1.29 -44.11
CA THR A 30 14.81 -1.76 -43.54
C THR A 30 15.67 -2.38 -44.64
N TRP A 31 16.95 -1.97 -44.71
CA TRP A 31 17.89 -2.39 -45.73
C TRP A 31 18.88 -3.39 -45.15
N HIS A 32 18.91 -4.62 -45.71
CA HIS A 32 19.80 -5.68 -45.28
C HIS A 32 20.86 -5.88 -46.37
N PRO A 33 22.17 -5.75 -46.07
CA PRO A 33 23.22 -5.97 -47.05
C PRO A 33 23.25 -7.44 -47.47
N ALA A 34 23.31 -7.67 -48.79
CA ALA A 34 23.25 -9.02 -49.37
C ALA A 34 24.47 -9.34 -50.26
N GLY A 35 25.51 -8.49 -50.29
CA GLY A 35 26.73 -8.71 -51.03
C GLY A 35 26.67 -8.28 -52.50
N THR A 36 27.38 -9.01 -53.39
CA THR A 36 27.49 -8.72 -54.84
C THR A 36 26.69 -9.70 -55.71
N ASP A 37 26.13 -10.75 -55.14
CA ASP A 37 25.29 -11.75 -55.83
C ASP A 37 23.81 -11.34 -55.73
N ARG A 38 23.18 -11.07 -56.90
CA ARG A 38 21.78 -10.72 -57.00
C ARG A 38 20.85 -11.84 -56.60
N ALA A 39 21.17 -13.07 -56.94
CA ALA A 39 20.35 -14.25 -56.62
C ALA A 39 20.36 -14.52 -55.10
N ALA A 40 21.49 -14.31 -54.43
CA ALA A 40 21.59 -14.39 -52.99
C ALA A 40 20.74 -13.27 -52.31
N ALA A 41 20.73 -12.06 -52.87
CA ALA A 41 19.91 -10.95 -52.37
C ALA A 41 18.41 -11.22 -52.52
N GLU A 42 17.97 -11.80 -53.62
CA GLU A 42 16.58 -12.21 -53.86
C GLU A 42 16.13 -13.31 -52.87
N ARG A 43 16.97 -14.33 -52.65
CA ARG A 43 16.70 -15.36 -51.62
C ARG A 43 16.59 -14.75 -50.22
N LEU A 44 17.47 -13.81 -49.87
CA LEU A 44 17.45 -13.14 -48.59
C LEU A 44 16.17 -12.27 -48.44
N ALA A 45 15.81 -11.53 -49.47
CA ALA A 45 14.59 -10.68 -49.47
C ALA A 45 13.32 -11.53 -49.32
N ALA A 46 13.22 -12.68 -50.02
CA ALA A 46 12.10 -13.60 -49.91
C ALA A 46 11.99 -14.17 -48.49
N ARG A 47 13.09 -14.67 -47.91
CA ARG A 47 13.12 -15.20 -46.55
C ARG A 47 12.74 -14.18 -45.51
N LEU A 48 13.30 -12.98 -45.56
CA LEU A 48 12.96 -11.90 -44.63
C LEU A 48 11.51 -11.47 -44.76
N ALA A 49 10.97 -11.41 -45.99
CA ALA A 49 9.57 -11.09 -46.22
C ALA A 49 8.62 -12.15 -45.62
N GLU A 50 8.95 -13.44 -45.74
CA GLU A 50 8.22 -14.54 -45.12
C GLU A 50 8.29 -14.49 -43.59
N GLU A 51 9.47 -14.25 -43.01
CA GLU A 51 9.64 -14.08 -41.57
C GLU A 51 8.80 -12.93 -41.02
N GLU A 52 8.82 -11.76 -41.69
CA GLU A 52 8.01 -10.61 -41.28
C GLU A 52 6.51 -10.85 -41.48
N GLN A 53 6.11 -11.54 -42.55
CA GLN A 53 4.71 -11.95 -42.77
C GLN A 53 4.26 -12.90 -41.64
N GLY A 54 5.06 -13.90 -41.30
CA GLY A 54 4.81 -14.84 -40.22
C GLY A 54 4.67 -14.12 -38.85
N ARG A 55 5.53 -13.15 -38.56
CA ARG A 55 5.43 -12.30 -37.35
C ARG A 55 4.14 -11.49 -37.35
N ALA A 56 3.78 -10.86 -38.48
CA ALA A 56 2.56 -10.08 -38.62
C ALA A 56 1.31 -10.94 -38.39
N ASP A 57 1.29 -12.17 -38.94
CA ASP A 57 0.19 -13.10 -38.79
C ASP A 57 0.10 -13.66 -37.36
N ALA A 58 1.23 -13.97 -36.73
CA ALA A 58 1.28 -14.35 -35.31
C ALA A 58 0.73 -13.24 -34.40
N VAL A 59 1.08 -11.97 -34.68
CA VAL A 59 0.55 -10.82 -33.91
C VAL A 59 -0.95 -10.61 -34.19
N ARG A 60 -1.43 -10.87 -35.40
CA ARG A 60 -2.87 -10.81 -35.73
C ARG A 60 -3.66 -11.91 -35.02
N ALA A 61 -3.10 -13.10 -34.91
CA ALA A 61 -3.70 -14.24 -34.20
C ALA A 61 -3.61 -14.15 -32.69
N LEU A 62 -2.74 -13.27 -32.14
CA LEU A 62 -2.49 -13.15 -30.71
C LEU A 62 -3.77 -12.73 -29.96
N THR A 63 -4.25 -13.59 -29.06
CA THR A 63 -5.37 -13.28 -28.18
C THR A 63 -4.90 -12.45 -26.97
N PHE A 64 -5.84 -11.73 -26.35
CA PHE A 64 -5.51 -10.96 -25.14
C PHE A 64 -5.04 -11.85 -24.00
N GLY A 65 -5.65 -13.04 -23.82
CA GLY A 65 -5.22 -14.01 -22.82
C GLY A 65 -3.80 -14.54 -23.08
N ALA A 66 -3.50 -14.93 -24.32
CA ALA A 66 -2.16 -15.40 -24.69
C ALA A 66 -1.09 -14.30 -24.49
N TYR A 67 -1.41 -13.05 -24.80
CA TYR A 67 -0.54 -11.91 -24.49
C TYR A 67 -0.29 -11.76 -22.98
N LEU A 68 -1.36 -11.81 -22.18
CA LEU A 68 -1.25 -11.64 -20.72
C LEU A 68 -0.38 -12.73 -20.10
N THR A 69 -0.62 -14.00 -20.44
CA THR A 69 0.09 -15.14 -19.82
C THR A 69 1.47 -15.37 -20.39
N GLY A 70 1.64 -15.23 -21.71
CA GLY A 70 2.90 -15.54 -22.38
C GLY A 70 3.92 -14.40 -22.37
N GLN A 71 3.47 -13.15 -22.26
CA GLN A 71 4.37 -12.01 -22.40
C GLN A 71 4.31 -11.02 -21.25
N TRP A 72 3.11 -10.61 -20.82
CA TRP A 72 2.97 -9.51 -19.87
C TRP A 72 3.25 -9.95 -18.42
N LEU A 73 2.60 -11.00 -17.93
CA LEU A 73 2.82 -11.52 -16.57
C LEU A 73 4.28 -11.97 -16.34
N PRO A 74 4.94 -12.73 -17.24
CA PRO A 74 6.35 -13.06 -17.06
C PRO A 74 7.24 -11.83 -16.91
N GLY A 75 7.02 -10.79 -17.72
CA GLY A 75 7.74 -9.52 -17.61
C GLY A 75 7.46 -8.77 -16.30
N LYS A 76 6.27 -8.90 -15.73
CA LYS A 76 5.91 -8.30 -14.41
C LYS A 76 6.51 -9.08 -13.25
N LYS A 77 6.63 -10.41 -13.35
CA LYS A 77 7.24 -11.25 -12.32
C LYS A 77 8.65 -10.81 -11.95
N LEU A 78 9.42 -10.38 -12.94
CA LEU A 78 10.80 -9.91 -12.76
C LEU A 78 10.92 -8.52 -12.11
N ARG A 79 9.85 -7.71 -12.15
CA ARG A 79 9.91 -6.28 -11.79
C ARG A 79 9.06 -5.91 -10.58
N LEU A 80 8.09 -6.73 -10.23
CA LEU A 80 7.15 -6.44 -9.14
C LEU A 80 7.52 -7.21 -7.88
N ALA A 81 7.19 -6.62 -6.72
CA ALA A 81 7.20 -7.35 -5.48
C ALA A 81 6.26 -8.57 -5.57
N THR A 82 6.65 -9.70 -4.98
CA THR A 82 5.93 -10.98 -5.05
C THR A 82 4.44 -10.85 -4.74
N SER A 83 4.07 -10.12 -3.68
CA SER A 83 2.66 -9.90 -3.30
C SER A 83 1.86 -9.11 -4.37
N THR A 84 2.49 -8.12 -5.02
CA THR A 84 1.86 -7.34 -6.09
C THR A 84 1.68 -8.19 -7.33
N TYR A 85 2.71 -8.97 -7.71
CA TYR A 85 2.64 -9.89 -8.84
C TYR A 85 1.53 -10.91 -8.66
N ARG A 86 1.43 -11.55 -7.49
CA ARG A 86 0.37 -12.51 -7.18
C ARG A 86 -1.04 -11.89 -7.23
N GLY A 87 -1.17 -10.63 -6.82
CA GLY A 87 -2.41 -9.88 -6.99
C GLY A 87 -2.80 -9.71 -8.47
N TYR A 88 -1.83 -9.36 -9.31
CA TYR A 88 -2.03 -9.22 -10.76
C TYR A 88 -2.36 -10.57 -11.40
N GLU A 89 -1.58 -11.60 -11.12
CA GLU A 89 -1.77 -12.97 -11.60
C GLU A 89 -3.17 -13.49 -11.26
N ARG A 90 -3.59 -13.34 -10.00
CA ARG A 90 -4.94 -13.73 -9.55
C ARG A 90 -6.04 -12.98 -10.30
N ASN A 91 -5.93 -11.66 -10.44
CA ASN A 91 -6.94 -10.86 -11.14
C ASN A 91 -7.01 -11.22 -12.63
N VAL A 92 -5.87 -11.48 -13.27
CA VAL A 92 -5.79 -11.92 -14.66
C VAL A 92 -6.46 -13.28 -14.84
N HIS A 93 -6.04 -14.28 -14.07
CA HIS A 93 -6.55 -15.65 -14.25
C HIS A 93 -8.02 -15.80 -13.81
N ARG A 94 -8.41 -15.19 -12.68
CA ARG A 94 -9.74 -15.37 -12.13
C ARG A 94 -10.82 -14.56 -12.84
N HIS A 95 -10.45 -13.38 -13.36
CA HIS A 95 -11.45 -12.45 -13.88
C HIS A 95 -11.24 -12.08 -15.33
N VAL A 96 -10.02 -11.70 -15.74
CA VAL A 96 -9.79 -11.14 -17.09
C VAL A 96 -9.78 -12.21 -18.17
N ILE A 97 -9.05 -13.31 -17.99
CA ILE A 97 -8.93 -14.38 -18.99
C ILE A 97 -10.29 -15.04 -19.29
N PRO A 98 -11.11 -15.42 -18.30
CA PRO A 98 -12.40 -16.05 -18.59
C PRO A 98 -13.33 -15.16 -19.40
N ALA A 99 -13.25 -13.84 -19.25
CA ALA A 99 -14.16 -12.89 -19.89
C ALA A 99 -13.63 -12.32 -21.22
N LEU A 100 -12.34 -11.98 -21.26
CA LEU A 100 -11.73 -11.22 -22.35
C LEU A 100 -10.62 -11.98 -23.06
N GLY A 101 -10.15 -13.08 -22.50
CA GLY A 101 -8.94 -13.77 -22.94
C GLY A 101 -9.01 -14.33 -24.36
N ARG A 102 -10.19 -14.74 -24.84
CA ARG A 102 -10.40 -15.27 -26.20
C ARG A 102 -10.46 -14.19 -27.27
N ILE A 103 -10.60 -12.92 -26.89
CA ILE A 103 -10.66 -11.82 -27.85
C ILE A 103 -9.26 -11.57 -28.40
N GLY A 104 -9.13 -11.47 -29.74
CA GLY A 104 -7.86 -11.08 -30.35
C GLY A 104 -7.38 -9.74 -29.82
N LEU A 105 -6.10 -9.61 -29.48
CA LEU A 105 -5.55 -8.41 -28.84
C LEU A 105 -5.88 -7.14 -29.65
N ARG A 106 -5.76 -7.16 -30.96
CA ARG A 106 -6.09 -6.06 -31.86
C ARG A 106 -7.60 -5.83 -32.07
N ARG A 107 -8.43 -6.83 -31.69
CA ARG A 107 -9.90 -6.75 -31.79
C ARG A 107 -10.54 -6.31 -30.48
N LEU A 108 -9.78 -6.18 -29.39
CA LEU A 108 -10.29 -5.68 -28.11
C LEU A 108 -10.74 -4.23 -28.26
N ARG A 109 -11.93 -3.91 -27.76
CA ARG A 109 -12.54 -2.57 -27.80
C ARG A 109 -12.95 -2.16 -26.39
N HIS A 110 -13.06 -0.85 -26.15
CA HIS A 110 -13.53 -0.31 -24.86
C HIS A 110 -14.87 -0.90 -24.42
N ARG A 111 -15.83 -1.09 -25.35
CA ARG A 111 -17.14 -1.71 -25.04
C ARG A 111 -17.02 -3.13 -24.44
N HIS A 112 -16.03 -3.92 -24.84
CA HIS A 112 -15.81 -5.24 -24.25
C HIS A 112 -15.36 -5.13 -22.80
N ILE A 113 -14.53 -4.13 -22.50
CA ILE A 113 -14.01 -3.85 -21.16
C ILE A 113 -15.13 -3.30 -20.27
N GLU A 114 -15.95 -2.38 -20.79
CA GLU A 114 -17.11 -1.83 -20.04
C GLU A 114 -18.13 -2.91 -19.69
N ALA A 115 -18.55 -3.70 -20.67
CA ALA A 115 -19.46 -4.83 -20.44
C ALA A 115 -18.90 -5.88 -19.46
N PHE A 116 -17.57 -6.02 -19.43
CA PHE A 116 -16.91 -6.85 -18.43
C PHE A 116 -17.00 -6.25 -17.03
N TYR A 117 -16.81 -4.93 -16.87
CA TYR A 117 -16.96 -4.26 -15.57
C TYR A 117 -18.38 -4.33 -15.06
N ASP A 118 -19.37 -4.10 -15.91
CA ASP A 118 -20.79 -4.20 -15.56
C ASP A 118 -21.12 -5.60 -15.03
N ARG A 119 -20.63 -6.65 -15.69
CA ARG A 119 -20.78 -8.03 -15.21
C ARG A 119 -20.10 -8.28 -13.86
N LEU A 120 -18.97 -7.65 -13.59
CA LEU A 120 -18.28 -7.81 -12.29
C LEU A 120 -19.03 -7.09 -11.17
N LEU A 121 -19.66 -5.96 -11.46
CA LEU A 121 -20.42 -5.14 -10.51
C LEU A 121 -21.84 -5.69 -10.24
N THR A 122 -22.37 -6.53 -11.13
CA THR A 122 -23.69 -7.13 -11.00
C THR A 122 -23.57 -8.51 -10.37
N PRO A 123 -24.34 -8.81 -9.30
CA PRO A 123 -24.37 -10.17 -8.73
C PRO A 123 -25.08 -11.12 -9.71
N ASN A 124 -24.69 -12.39 -9.70
CA ASN A 124 -25.41 -13.46 -10.40
C ASN A 124 -25.56 -14.68 -9.48
N THR A 125 -26.19 -15.75 -9.97
CA THR A 125 -26.44 -16.98 -9.21
C THR A 125 -25.17 -17.70 -8.74
N GLU A 126 -24.05 -17.49 -9.43
CA GLU A 126 -22.78 -18.20 -9.15
C GLU A 126 -21.81 -17.40 -8.28
N ARG A 127 -21.98 -16.08 -8.24
CA ARG A 127 -21.05 -15.21 -7.50
C ARG A 127 -21.68 -13.90 -7.04
N PRO A 128 -21.27 -13.37 -5.87
CA PRO A 128 -21.62 -12.01 -5.46
C PRO A 128 -20.94 -10.96 -6.36
N ALA A 129 -21.51 -9.75 -6.39
CA ALA A 129 -20.88 -8.60 -7.03
C ALA A 129 -19.51 -8.30 -6.41
N LEU A 130 -18.56 -7.90 -7.24
CA LEU A 130 -17.30 -7.36 -6.74
C LEU A 130 -17.48 -5.90 -6.31
N SER A 131 -16.68 -5.48 -5.33
CA SER A 131 -16.68 -4.08 -4.92
C SER A 131 -16.16 -3.19 -6.07
N PRO A 132 -16.66 -1.94 -6.19
CA PRO A 132 -16.14 -0.98 -7.18
C PRO A 132 -14.63 -0.79 -7.11
N LYS A 133 -14.05 -0.87 -5.90
CA LYS A 133 -12.61 -0.82 -5.68
C LYS A 133 -11.88 -1.99 -6.35
N THR A 134 -12.39 -3.21 -6.19
CA THR A 134 -11.78 -4.41 -6.81
C THR A 134 -11.85 -4.31 -8.33
N VAL A 135 -12.98 -3.87 -8.88
CA VAL A 135 -13.11 -3.67 -10.33
C VAL A 135 -12.17 -2.59 -10.84
N TYR A 136 -11.97 -1.52 -10.08
CA TYR A 136 -10.97 -0.50 -10.42
C TYR A 136 -9.53 -1.04 -10.39
N GLU A 137 -9.18 -1.89 -9.42
CA GLU A 137 -7.87 -2.55 -9.38
C GLU A 137 -7.66 -3.46 -10.60
N ILE A 138 -8.71 -4.18 -11.05
CA ILE A 138 -8.67 -4.98 -12.28
C ILE A 138 -8.51 -4.06 -13.51
N HIS A 139 -9.19 -2.90 -13.55
CA HIS A 139 -9.00 -1.90 -14.60
C HIS A 139 -7.54 -1.46 -14.70
N LEU A 140 -6.88 -1.17 -13.59
CA LEU A 140 -5.46 -0.77 -13.58
C LEU A 140 -4.54 -1.87 -14.15
N VAL A 141 -4.85 -3.14 -13.91
CA VAL A 141 -4.13 -4.29 -14.48
C VAL A 141 -4.31 -4.32 -16.01
N ILE A 142 -5.55 -4.23 -16.50
CA ILE A 142 -5.87 -4.22 -17.94
C ILE A 142 -5.20 -3.02 -18.62
N ARG A 143 -5.34 -1.83 -18.03
CA ARG A 143 -4.73 -0.60 -18.54
C ARG A 143 -3.22 -0.73 -18.65
N GLY A 144 -2.54 -1.20 -17.60
CA GLY A 144 -1.10 -1.39 -17.58
C GLY A 144 -0.62 -2.45 -18.60
N ALA A 145 -1.41 -3.49 -18.85
CA ALA A 145 -1.11 -4.49 -19.87
C ALA A 145 -1.22 -3.91 -21.28
N LEU A 146 -2.28 -3.16 -21.56
CA LEU A 146 -2.49 -2.54 -22.87
C LEU A 146 -1.52 -1.38 -23.13
N ASP A 147 -1.13 -0.59 -22.10
CA ASP A 147 -0.07 0.42 -22.22
C ASP A 147 1.27 -0.23 -22.63
N GLU A 148 1.58 -1.41 -22.07
CA GLU A 148 2.78 -2.12 -22.46
C GLU A 148 2.67 -2.71 -23.87
N ALA A 149 1.50 -3.20 -24.29
CA ALA A 149 1.26 -3.64 -25.66
C ALA A 149 1.45 -2.52 -26.68
N VAL A 150 1.04 -1.29 -26.37
CA VAL A 150 1.30 -0.11 -27.19
C VAL A 150 2.79 0.20 -27.25
N ARG A 151 3.51 0.22 -26.13
CA ARG A 151 4.97 0.44 -26.12
C ARG A 151 5.76 -0.60 -26.94
N ARG A 152 5.25 -1.83 -27.01
CA ARG A 152 5.85 -2.91 -27.81
C ARG A 152 5.43 -2.89 -29.30
N GLY A 153 4.59 -1.92 -29.72
CA GLY A 153 4.10 -1.85 -31.09
C GLY A 153 3.05 -2.91 -31.47
N LEU A 154 2.54 -3.68 -30.51
CA LEU A 154 1.48 -4.66 -30.73
C LEU A 154 0.12 -4.01 -30.98
N LEU A 155 -0.09 -2.83 -30.39
CA LEU A 155 -1.27 -2.00 -30.50
C LEU A 155 -0.89 -0.55 -30.86
N THR A 156 -1.79 0.16 -31.56
CA THR A 156 -1.64 1.59 -31.86
C THR A 156 -2.14 2.48 -30.73
N ARG A 157 -3.09 2.00 -29.93
CA ARG A 157 -3.69 2.75 -28.82
C ARG A 157 -4.16 1.84 -27.70
N ASN A 158 -4.21 2.37 -26.47
CA ASN A 158 -4.78 1.68 -25.33
C ASN A 158 -6.28 1.97 -25.21
N VAL A 159 -7.11 0.98 -25.49
CA VAL A 159 -8.58 1.10 -25.43
C VAL A 159 -9.12 1.15 -23.99
N ALA A 160 -8.35 0.75 -22.98
CA ALA A 160 -8.75 0.87 -21.58
C ALA A 160 -8.75 2.33 -21.08
N LEU A 161 -8.02 3.24 -21.74
CA LEU A 161 -8.05 4.67 -21.41
C LEU A 161 -9.41 5.33 -21.74
N ILE A 162 -10.15 4.76 -22.71
CA ILE A 162 -11.45 5.25 -23.14
C ILE A 162 -12.58 4.56 -22.35
N ALA A 163 -12.34 3.32 -21.87
CA ALA A 163 -13.32 2.55 -21.15
C ALA A 163 -13.71 3.23 -19.82
N ARG A 164 -15.00 3.30 -19.55
CA ARG A 164 -15.57 3.85 -18.32
C ARG A 164 -15.33 2.88 -17.15
N SER A 165 -14.28 3.13 -16.38
CA SER A 165 -14.03 2.37 -15.13
C SER A 165 -14.86 2.93 -13.97
N PRO A 166 -15.12 2.16 -12.90
CA PRO A 166 -15.68 2.71 -11.68
C PRO A 166 -14.89 3.92 -11.20
N ARG A 167 -15.57 5.03 -10.90
CA ARG A 167 -14.92 6.27 -10.45
C ARG A 167 -14.38 6.09 -9.03
N LEU A 168 -13.15 6.54 -8.79
CA LEU A 168 -12.54 6.54 -7.44
C LEU A 168 -13.41 7.26 -6.40
N LYS A 169 -14.15 8.31 -6.80
CA LYS A 169 -15.10 9.03 -5.93
C LYS A 169 -16.31 8.18 -5.50
N ALA A 170 -16.71 7.18 -6.31
CA ALA A 170 -17.77 6.24 -5.98
C ALA A 170 -17.29 5.11 -5.06
N ILE A 171 -15.98 4.97 -4.86
CA ILE A 171 -15.41 4.05 -3.90
C ILE A 171 -15.53 4.72 -2.54
N THR A 172 -16.63 4.44 -1.84
CA THR A 172 -16.83 4.90 -0.47
C THR A 172 -15.64 4.43 0.37
N LYS A 173 -14.83 5.36 0.85
CA LYS A 173 -13.83 5.03 1.85
C LYS A 173 -14.60 4.51 3.06
N THR A 174 -14.46 3.23 3.36
CA THR A 174 -14.87 2.72 4.66
C THR A 174 -14.04 3.49 5.68
N GLU A 175 -14.70 4.25 6.54
CA GLU A 175 -14.02 4.96 7.62
C GLU A 175 -13.21 3.95 8.42
N ALA A 176 -11.96 4.30 8.70
CA ALA A 176 -11.11 3.47 9.53
C ALA A 176 -11.73 3.46 10.93
N GLN A 177 -12.11 2.29 11.41
CA GLN A 177 -12.60 2.15 12.77
C GLN A 177 -11.43 2.30 13.73
N SER A 178 -11.65 3.01 14.83
CA SER A 178 -10.68 3.16 15.90
C SER A 178 -11.36 2.92 17.25
N TRP A 179 -10.63 2.32 18.17
CA TRP A 179 -11.08 2.16 19.55
C TRP A 179 -10.86 3.44 20.36
N THR A 180 -11.64 3.61 21.42
CA THR A 180 -11.34 4.55 22.48
C THR A 180 -10.18 4.02 23.34
N ALA A 181 -9.64 4.88 24.23
CA ALA A 181 -8.58 4.46 25.16
C ALA A 181 -9.07 3.34 26.09
N GLU A 182 -10.32 3.41 26.56
CA GLU A 182 -10.96 2.43 27.43
C GLU A 182 -11.13 1.08 26.71
N GLN A 183 -11.57 1.10 25.45
CA GLN A 183 -11.72 -0.11 24.63
C GLN A 183 -10.35 -0.78 24.38
N LEU A 184 -9.32 0.02 24.09
CA LEU A 184 -7.96 -0.49 23.93
C LEU A 184 -7.46 -1.13 25.23
N GLN A 185 -7.65 -0.48 26.37
CA GLN A 185 -7.28 -1.04 27.69
C GLN A 185 -8.05 -2.32 28.00
N GLN A 186 -9.36 -2.37 27.69
CA GLN A 186 -10.19 -3.57 27.87
C GLN A 186 -9.68 -4.73 27.02
N PHE A 187 -9.32 -4.48 25.77
CA PHE A 187 -8.71 -5.45 24.88
C PHE A 187 -7.38 -5.97 25.44
N LEU A 188 -6.49 -5.07 25.87
CA LEU A 188 -5.18 -5.43 26.40
C LEU A 188 -5.28 -6.25 27.69
N ARG A 189 -6.23 -5.93 28.58
CA ARG A 189 -6.51 -6.76 29.78
C ARG A 189 -6.98 -8.16 29.39
N ALA A 190 -7.86 -8.28 28.40
CA ALA A 190 -8.33 -9.59 27.92
C ALA A 190 -7.24 -10.40 27.19
N ALA A 191 -6.24 -9.71 26.62
CA ALA A 191 -5.11 -10.32 25.95
C ALA A 191 -3.97 -10.74 26.91
N ALA A 192 -3.90 -10.22 28.13
CA ALA A 192 -2.77 -10.34 29.03
C ALA A 192 -2.32 -11.80 29.29
N GLY A 193 -3.26 -12.76 29.37
CA GLY A 193 -2.95 -14.20 29.55
C GLY A 193 -2.66 -14.95 28.24
N HIS A 194 -2.62 -14.29 27.09
CA HIS A 194 -2.39 -14.95 25.81
C HIS A 194 -0.91 -14.88 25.41
N HIS A 195 -0.34 -15.98 24.90
CA HIS A 195 1.09 -16.04 24.50
C HIS A 195 1.48 -14.97 23.47
N LEU A 196 0.55 -14.46 22.64
CA LEU A 196 0.79 -13.34 21.72
C LEU A 196 0.60 -11.96 22.35
N PHE A 197 0.39 -11.85 23.66
CA PHE A 197 0.22 -10.56 24.33
C PHE A 197 1.35 -9.57 24.04
N PRO A 198 2.66 -9.95 24.12
CA PRO A 198 3.75 -9.01 23.85
C PRO A 198 3.72 -8.45 22.42
N LEU A 199 3.30 -9.27 21.44
CA LEU A 199 3.12 -8.84 20.05
C LEU A 199 1.96 -7.84 19.90
N LEU A 200 0.81 -8.16 20.52
CA LEU A 200 -0.38 -7.32 20.49
C LEU A 200 -0.15 -5.99 21.23
N TRP A 201 0.55 -6.05 22.35
CA TRP A 201 1.00 -4.88 23.10
C TRP A 201 1.88 -3.99 22.23
N LEU A 202 2.95 -4.52 21.65
CA LEU A 202 3.86 -3.76 20.80
C LEU A 202 3.12 -3.11 19.62
N ALA A 203 2.23 -3.86 18.97
CA ALA A 203 1.42 -3.33 17.85
C ALA A 203 0.54 -2.15 18.28
N ALA A 204 -0.06 -2.21 19.48
CA ALA A 204 -0.89 -1.15 20.04
C ALA A 204 -0.06 0.09 20.43
N MET A 205 1.06 -0.12 21.15
CA MET A 205 1.87 0.98 21.70
C MET A 205 2.71 1.72 20.63
N THR A 206 2.98 1.09 19.49
CA THR A 206 3.85 1.66 18.45
C THR A 206 3.12 2.06 17.18
N GLY A 207 1.92 1.55 16.94
CA GLY A 207 1.20 1.72 15.68
C GLY A 207 1.93 1.11 14.47
N MET A 208 2.83 0.15 14.67
CA MET A 208 3.53 -0.58 13.59
C MET A 208 2.54 -1.30 12.67
N ARG A 209 2.91 -1.44 11.40
CA ARG A 209 2.13 -2.28 10.48
C ARG A 209 2.29 -3.75 10.85
N ARG A 210 1.25 -4.57 10.63
CA ARG A 210 1.28 -6.02 10.91
C ARG A 210 2.55 -6.70 10.37
N ASN A 211 2.93 -6.39 9.14
CA ASN A 211 4.13 -6.97 8.53
C ASN A 211 5.44 -6.47 9.15
N GLU A 212 5.48 -5.24 9.68
CA GLU A 212 6.63 -4.69 10.41
C GLU A 212 6.82 -5.41 11.74
N VAL A 213 5.74 -5.58 12.52
CA VAL A 213 5.80 -6.32 13.80
C VAL A 213 6.23 -7.76 13.60
N LEU A 214 5.63 -8.47 12.62
CA LEU A 214 5.98 -9.85 12.32
C LEU A 214 7.40 -10.03 11.75
N GLY A 215 7.93 -8.98 11.11
CA GLY A 215 9.27 -8.98 10.54
C GLY A 215 10.37 -8.53 11.50
N LEU A 216 10.06 -8.31 12.80
CA LEU A 216 11.00 -7.79 13.78
C LEU A 216 11.99 -8.87 14.24
N LYS A 217 13.26 -8.49 14.31
CA LYS A 217 14.33 -9.29 14.91
C LYS A 217 14.87 -8.63 16.17
N TRP A 218 15.47 -9.40 17.06
CA TRP A 218 16.07 -8.86 18.29
C TRP A 218 17.15 -7.82 18.01
N ASP A 219 17.91 -7.95 16.92
CA ASP A 219 18.92 -6.97 16.49
C ASP A 219 18.33 -5.63 16.03
N ASP A 220 17.02 -5.57 15.79
CA ASP A 220 16.34 -4.31 15.45
C ASP A 220 16.00 -3.47 16.69
N ILE A 221 16.12 -4.04 17.92
CA ILE A 221 15.72 -3.43 19.18
C ILE A 221 16.97 -2.99 19.94
N ASP A 222 17.14 -1.69 20.11
CA ASP A 222 18.17 -1.12 20.99
C ASP A 222 17.53 -0.79 22.35
N PHE A 223 17.68 -1.70 23.32
CA PHE A 223 17.15 -1.54 24.68
C PHE A 223 17.78 -0.35 25.42
N ARG A 224 19.03 0.01 25.11
CA ARG A 224 19.73 1.13 25.76
C ARG A 224 19.24 2.47 25.25
N LYS A 225 19.03 2.59 23.94
CA LYS A 225 18.46 3.79 23.29
C LYS A 225 16.94 3.82 23.33
N LYS A 226 16.30 2.75 23.79
CA LYS A 226 14.85 2.57 23.83
C LYS A 226 14.20 2.77 22.44
N THR A 227 14.77 2.15 21.40
CA THR A 227 14.32 2.34 20.02
C THR A 227 14.21 1.02 19.26
N ILE A 228 13.27 0.97 18.32
CA ILE A 228 13.18 -0.09 17.30
C ILE A 228 13.55 0.52 15.94
N SER A 229 14.45 -0.14 15.23
CA SER A 229 14.79 0.19 13.84
C SER A 229 14.01 -0.69 12.86
N LEU A 230 13.09 -0.12 12.10
CA LEU A 230 12.30 -0.89 11.12
C LEU A 230 13.12 -1.13 9.84
N ASN A 231 13.61 -2.34 9.65
CA ASN A 231 14.46 -2.72 8.52
C ASN A 231 13.76 -3.61 7.51
N ARG A 232 12.76 -4.38 7.94
CA ARG A 232 12.08 -5.40 7.15
C ARG A 232 10.62 -5.54 7.54
N GLY A 233 9.89 -6.29 6.73
CA GLY A 233 8.55 -6.74 7.04
C GLY A 233 8.37 -8.18 6.59
N LEU A 234 7.39 -8.88 7.15
CA LEU A 234 7.02 -10.24 6.79
C LEU A 234 5.63 -10.26 6.16
N VAL A 235 5.51 -10.83 4.97
CA VAL A 235 4.23 -10.98 4.25
C VAL A 235 4.01 -12.42 3.85
N ALA A 236 2.76 -12.86 3.89
CA ALA A 236 2.37 -14.15 3.34
C ALA A 236 1.94 -13.99 1.87
N VAL A 237 2.43 -14.87 1.01
CA VAL A 237 2.02 -14.98 -0.39
C VAL A 237 1.58 -16.43 -0.61
N GLY A 238 0.28 -16.67 -0.59
CA GLY A 238 -0.25 -18.01 -0.37
C GLY A 238 0.05 -18.44 1.07
N TYR A 239 0.66 -19.60 1.23
CA TYR A 239 1.11 -20.13 2.54
C TYR A 239 2.57 -19.82 2.86
N GLU A 240 3.33 -19.28 1.89
CA GLU A 240 4.76 -18.99 2.05
C GLU A 240 4.98 -17.62 2.67
N LEU A 241 5.91 -17.53 3.61
CA LEU A 241 6.33 -16.29 4.23
C LEU A 241 7.52 -15.69 3.47
N HIS A 242 7.39 -14.43 3.09
CA HIS A 242 8.42 -13.69 2.39
C HIS A 242 8.85 -12.46 3.17
N GLN A 243 10.15 -12.30 3.34
CA GLN A 243 10.69 -11.06 3.87
C GLN A 243 10.60 -9.98 2.79
N THR A 244 10.20 -8.78 3.21
CA THR A 244 10.16 -7.60 2.36
C THR A 244 11.01 -6.50 2.96
N ARG A 245 11.76 -5.80 2.11
CA ARG A 245 12.37 -4.53 2.50
C ARG A 245 11.29 -3.44 2.35
N GLY A 246 11.26 -2.48 3.27
CA GLY A 246 10.30 -1.37 3.20
C GLY A 246 10.27 -0.73 1.80
N LYS A 247 9.06 -0.57 1.23
CA LYS A 247 8.85 -0.04 -0.14
C LYS A 247 9.29 1.42 -0.32
N THR A 248 9.37 2.20 0.76
CA THR A 248 9.69 3.63 0.73
C THR A 248 10.75 3.95 1.77
N ARG A 249 11.45 5.08 1.61
CA ARG A 249 12.41 5.59 2.60
C ARG A 249 11.77 5.75 3.98
N ASN A 250 10.52 6.17 4.05
CA ASN A 250 9.77 6.36 5.30
C ASN A 250 9.31 5.03 5.95
N ALA A 251 9.45 3.90 5.25
CA ALA A 251 9.21 2.59 5.86
C ALA A 251 10.38 2.17 6.77
N ARG A 252 11.57 2.73 6.55
CA ARG A 252 12.72 2.57 7.43
C ARG A 252 12.78 3.78 8.35
N ARG A 253 12.40 3.59 9.58
CA ARG A 253 12.37 4.63 10.59
C ARG A 253 12.65 4.05 11.96
N PRO A 254 13.23 4.81 12.89
CA PRO A 254 13.24 4.45 14.29
C PRO A 254 11.85 4.70 14.90
N ILE A 255 11.51 3.93 15.92
CA ILE A 255 10.33 4.13 16.77
C ILE A 255 10.82 4.12 18.22
N ASP A 256 10.59 5.23 18.93
CA ASP A 256 10.89 5.32 20.35
C ASP A 256 9.90 4.48 21.18
N LEU A 257 10.41 3.78 22.17
CA LEU A 257 9.66 2.91 23.08
C LEU A 257 9.56 3.55 24.48
N ASP A 258 8.42 3.34 25.10
CA ASP A 258 8.21 3.61 26.53
C ASP A 258 8.77 2.48 27.40
N ASP A 259 8.97 2.78 28.69
CA ASP A 259 9.59 1.85 29.64
C ASP A 259 8.74 0.58 29.87
N THR A 260 7.44 0.69 29.86
CA THR A 260 6.53 -0.45 29.98
C THR A 260 6.68 -1.39 28.80
N THR A 261 6.74 -0.86 27.59
CA THR A 261 6.95 -1.65 26.36
C THR A 261 8.31 -2.36 26.38
N LEU A 262 9.36 -1.70 26.88
CA LEU A 262 10.66 -2.32 27.06
C LEU A 262 10.60 -3.49 28.05
N THR A 263 9.99 -3.29 29.22
CA THR A 263 9.80 -4.35 30.23
C THR A 263 9.05 -5.55 29.67
N VAL A 264 7.99 -5.32 28.89
CA VAL A 264 7.25 -6.41 28.20
C VAL A 264 8.14 -7.17 27.22
N LEU A 265 8.98 -6.45 26.44
CA LEU A 265 9.87 -7.08 25.47
C LEU A 265 11.03 -7.83 26.13
N GLU A 266 11.60 -7.33 27.22
CA GLU A 266 12.66 -8.00 28.01
C GLU A 266 12.12 -9.29 28.65
N GLY A 267 10.94 -9.23 29.28
CA GLY A 267 10.27 -10.40 29.81
C GLY A 267 9.98 -11.45 28.74
N TRP A 268 9.51 -11.00 27.56
CA TRP A 268 9.28 -11.86 26.40
C TRP A 268 10.57 -12.52 25.91
N LYS A 269 11.66 -11.75 25.81
CA LYS A 269 12.97 -12.25 25.40
C LYS A 269 13.47 -13.36 26.32
N THR A 270 13.38 -13.12 27.63
CA THR A 270 13.80 -14.08 28.65
C THR A 270 12.96 -15.36 28.61
N LEU A 271 11.63 -15.21 28.53
CA LEU A 271 10.71 -16.35 28.43
C LEU A 271 11.02 -17.22 27.21
N ARG A 272 11.11 -16.59 26.01
CA ARG A 272 11.33 -17.32 24.75
C ARG A 272 12.72 -17.98 24.71
N ALA A 273 13.74 -17.32 25.26
CA ALA A 273 15.07 -17.92 25.37
C ALA A 273 15.05 -19.19 26.23
N ALA A 274 14.34 -19.18 27.35
CA ALA A 274 14.20 -20.35 28.21
C ALA A 274 13.40 -21.49 27.55
N GLU A 275 12.27 -21.16 26.89
CA GLU A 275 11.44 -22.14 26.17
C GLU A 275 12.23 -22.81 25.04
N PHE A 276 12.97 -22.04 24.24
CA PHE A 276 13.74 -22.57 23.11
C PHE A 276 14.96 -23.38 23.57
N ALA A 277 15.63 -22.95 24.64
CA ALA A 277 16.72 -23.74 25.21
C ALA A 277 16.24 -25.11 25.69
N ALA A 278 15.03 -25.19 26.27
CA ALA A 278 14.45 -26.43 26.74
C ALA A 278 14.15 -27.46 25.65
N VAL A 279 13.87 -27.00 24.42
CA VAL A 279 13.49 -27.87 23.28
C VAL A 279 14.54 -27.89 22.15
N GLY A 280 15.66 -27.19 22.32
CA GLY A 280 16.74 -27.14 21.32
C GLY A 280 16.37 -26.43 20.03
N VAL A 281 15.45 -25.47 20.05
CA VAL A 281 14.98 -24.71 18.89
C VAL A 281 15.70 -23.37 18.79
N ASP A 282 16.00 -22.93 17.57
CA ASP A 282 16.52 -21.58 17.29
C ASP A 282 15.45 -20.72 16.61
N SER A 283 15.21 -19.54 17.16
CA SER A 283 14.29 -18.54 16.57
C SER A 283 14.85 -17.83 15.34
N ASN A 284 16.10 -18.08 14.96
CA ASN A 284 16.81 -17.33 13.91
C ASN A 284 16.77 -15.80 14.12
N GLY A 285 16.74 -15.39 15.38
CA GLY A 285 16.70 -14.00 15.82
C GLY A 285 15.34 -13.32 15.70
N TRP A 286 14.26 -14.00 15.29
CA TRP A 286 12.92 -13.44 15.27
C TRP A 286 12.39 -13.14 16.67
N VAL A 287 11.72 -11.98 16.83
CA VAL A 287 11.11 -11.61 18.12
C VAL A 287 9.83 -12.40 18.36
N PHE A 288 9.01 -12.59 17.33
CA PHE A 288 7.70 -13.24 17.44
C PHE A 288 7.63 -14.48 16.55
N THR A 289 7.62 -15.63 17.20
CA THR A 289 7.64 -16.95 16.57
C THR A 289 6.56 -17.84 17.17
N ASP A 290 6.23 -18.90 16.44
CA ASP A 290 5.46 -20.03 16.98
C ASP A 290 6.32 -20.94 17.90
N GLY A 291 5.79 -22.09 18.27
CA GLY A 291 6.47 -23.07 19.11
C GLY A 291 7.75 -23.65 18.49
N ASP A 292 7.79 -23.72 17.16
CA ASP A 292 8.89 -24.31 16.39
C ASP A 292 9.97 -23.27 15.99
N GLY A 293 9.88 -22.05 16.51
CA GLY A 293 10.83 -20.97 16.18
C GLY A 293 10.56 -20.30 14.82
N ALA A 294 9.55 -20.71 14.07
CA ALA A 294 9.19 -20.11 12.82
C ALA A 294 8.37 -18.80 13.02
N PRO A 295 8.50 -17.83 12.12
CA PRO A 295 7.72 -16.60 12.21
C PRO A 295 6.22 -16.84 12.16
N ILE A 296 5.45 -16.15 12.99
CA ILE A 296 3.99 -16.27 13.07
C ILE A 296 3.35 -15.88 11.73
N HIS A 297 2.46 -16.74 11.21
CA HIS A 297 1.75 -16.47 9.98
C HIS A 297 0.77 -15.28 10.12
N PRO A 298 0.79 -14.27 9.21
CA PRO A 298 -0.03 -13.05 9.33
C PRO A 298 -1.54 -13.30 9.46
N HIS A 299 -2.06 -14.39 8.88
CA HIS A 299 -3.47 -14.75 8.98
C HIS A 299 -3.83 -15.25 10.37
N ALA A 300 -2.99 -16.12 10.96
CA ALA A 300 -3.20 -16.64 12.31
C ALA A 300 -3.23 -15.50 13.35
N LEU A 301 -2.31 -14.53 13.22
CA LEU A 301 -2.31 -13.34 14.06
C LEU A 301 -3.62 -12.55 13.94
N SER A 302 -4.12 -12.33 12.73
CA SER A 302 -5.37 -11.59 12.52
C SER A 302 -6.57 -12.31 13.12
N GLN A 303 -6.66 -13.63 12.96
CA GLN A 303 -7.74 -14.44 13.56
C GLN A 303 -7.68 -14.43 15.08
N THR A 304 -6.46 -14.53 15.65
CA THR A 304 -6.29 -14.46 17.12
C THR A 304 -6.68 -13.09 17.65
N PHE A 305 -6.29 -12.01 17.00
CA PHE A 305 -6.70 -10.65 17.35
C PHE A 305 -8.23 -10.49 17.39
N GLU A 306 -8.93 -10.93 16.33
CA GLU A 306 -10.41 -10.88 16.30
C GLU A 306 -11.06 -11.71 17.39
N ARG A 307 -10.54 -12.90 17.68
CA ARG A 307 -11.05 -13.77 18.75
C ARG A 307 -10.91 -13.11 20.12
N ILE A 308 -9.76 -12.49 20.40
CA ILE A 308 -9.52 -11.77 21.65
C ILE A 308 -10.45 -10.53 21.74
N ALA A 309 -10.62 -9.77 20.66
CA ALA A 309 -11.50 -8.61 20.63
C ALA A 309 -12.95 -8.99 20.94
N ARG A 310 -13.47 -10.08 20.34
CA ARG A 310 -14.80 -10.60 20.67
C ARG A 310 -14.91 -11.02 22.14
N ARG A 311 -13.92 -11.73 22.66
CA ARG A 311 -13.89 -12.14 24.09
C ARG A 311 -13.82 -10.93 25.02
N ALA A 312 -13.13 -9.89 24.62
CA ALA A 312 -13.03 -8.65 25.37
C ALA A 312 -14.32 -7.83 25.37
N GLY A 313 -15.30 -8.13 24.50
CA GLY A 313 -16.53 -7.35 24.38
C GLY A 313 -16.35 -5.98 23.73
N VAL A 314 -15.23 -5.76 23.01
CA VAL A 314 -14.99 -4.52 22.26
C VAL A 314 -15.44 -4.67 20.81
N PRO A 315 -15.72 -3.56 20.09
CA PRO A 315 -16.03 -3.61 18.66
C PRO A 315 -14.95 -4.35 17.90
N VAL A 316 -15.32 -5.29 17.02
CA VAL A 316 -14.35 -6.03 16.22
C VAL A 316 -13.86 -5.16 15.08
N ILE A 317 -12.61 -4.74 15.18
CA ILE A 317 -11.89 -4.00 14.14
C ILE A 317 -10.82 -4.92 13.51
N ARG A 318 -10.27 -4.52 12.38
CA ARG A 318 -9.13 -5.25 11.79
C ARG A 318 -7.86 -4.99 12.61
N LEU A 319 -6.94 -5.94 12.65
CA LEU A 319 -5.63 -5.72 13.31
C LEU A 319 -4.91 -4.46 12.81
N HIS A 320 -5.07 -4.10 11.51
CA HIS A 320 -4.50 -2.86 10.98
C HIS A 320 -5.13 -1.60 11.59
N ASP A 321 -6.34 -1.69 12.09
CA ASP A 321 -7.06 -0.57 12.69
C ASP A 321 -6.55 -0.24 14.11
N LEU A 322 -5.73 -1.12 14.76
CA LEU A 322 -4.94 -0.74 15.95
C LEU A 322 -4.00 0.42 15.67
N ARG A 323 -3.41 0.44 14.49
CA ARG A 323 -2.57 1.55 14.05
C ARG A 323 -3.41 2.83 13.85
N HIS A 324 -4.64 2.71 13.36
CA HIS A 324 -5.57 3.84 13.29
C HIS A 324 -5.96 4.30 14.70
N THR A 325 -6.21 3.38 15.63
CA THR A 325 -6.44 3.66 17.05
C THR A 325 -5.27 4.44 17.65
N HIS A 326 -4.03 3.98 17.46
CA HIS A 326 -2.83 4.66 17.94
C HIS A 326 -2.72 6.10 17.40
N GLY A 327 -2.89 6.30 16.09
CA GLY A 327 -2.84 7.63 15.49
C GLY A 327 -3.99 8.54 15.94
N THR A 328 -5.20 8.00 16.07
CA THR A 328 -6.39 8.72 16.53
C THR A 328 -6.21 9.22 17.98
N LEU A 329 -5.74 8.35 18.87
CA LEU A 329 -5.55 8.71 20.28
C LEU A 329 -4.46 9.77 20.43
N LEU A 330 -3.31 9.63 19.76
CA LEU A 330 -2.24 10.63 19.80
C LEU A 330 -2.72 12.02 19.30
N ILE A 331 -3.51 12.06 18.23
CA ILE A 331 -4.02 13.33 17.69
C ILE A 331 -5.05 13.94 18.63
N LYS A 332 -5.91 13.13 19.27
CA LYS A 332 -6.86 13.60 20.29
C LYS A 332 -6.16 14.23 21.49
N GLU A 333 -5.02 13.69 21.88
CA GLU A 333 -4.16 14.21 22.94
C GLU A 333 -3.27 15.38 22.50
N GLY A 334 -3.51 15.95 21.32
CA GLY A 334 -2.82 17.15 20.85
C GLY A 334 -1.41 16.91 20.28
N VAL A 335 -0.97 15.65 20.09
CA VAL A 335 0.33 15.38 19.47
C VAL A 335 0.34 15.91 18.03
N PRO A 336 1.34 16.72 17.64
CA PRO A 336 1.40 17.30 16.30
C PRO A 336 1.28 16.26 15.20
N VAL A 337 0.41 16.50 14.22
CA VAL A 337 0.13 15.56 13.11
C VAL A 337 1.39 15.14 12.35
N LYS A 338 2.39 16.02 12.29
CA LYS A 338 3.70 15.71 11.70
C LYS A 338 4.41 14.59 12.46
N VAL A 339 4.47 14.68 13.79
CA VAL A 339 5.09 13.66 14.66
C VAL A 339 4.36 12.33 14.53
N VAL A 340 3.02 12.34 14.55
CA VAL A 340 2.20 11.14 14.33
C VAL A 340 2.46 10.54 12.95
N SER A 341 2.55 11.36 11.91
CA SER A 341 2.85 10.92 10.54
C SER A 341 4.21 10.24 10.42
N GLU A 342 5.23 10.81 11.04
CA GLU A 342 6.60 10.25 11.08
C GLU A 342 6.65 8.94 11.87
N ARG A 343 6.07 8.91 13.08
CA ARG A 343 5.98 7.70 13.91
C ARG A 343 5.27 6.57 13.17
N LEU A 344 4.17 6.87 12.51
CA LEU A 344 3.44 5.90 11.69
C LEU A 344 4.17 5.58 10.37
N GLY A 345 5.10 6.41 9.87
CA GLY A 345 5.80 6.22 8.59
C GLY A 345 4.86 6.34 7.40
N HIS A 346 4.05 7.40 7.37
CA HIS A 346 3.29 7.76 6.19
C HIS A 346 4.20 8.47 5.19
N ALA A 347 4.09 8.12 3.91
CA ALA A 347 4.92 8.73 2.87
C ALA A 347 4.61 10.22 2.65
N ASN A 348 3.39 10.65 2.99
CA ASN A 348 2.92 12.02 2.87
C ASN A 348 2.04 12.37 4.08
N ILE A 349 2.33 13.50 4.71
CA ILE A 349 1.56 14.04 5.84
C ILE A 349 0.09 14.30 5.45
N ALA A 350 -0.19 14.67 4.20
CA ALA A 350 -1.55 14.86 3.70
C ALA A 350 -2.40 13.60 3.85
N PHE A 351 -1.80 12.41 3.75
CA PHE A 351 -2.50 11.15 4.02
C PHE A 351 -2.93 11.05 5.49
N THR A 352 -2.07 11.48 6.42
CA THR A 352 -2.39 11.51 7.86
C THR A 352 -3.53 12.48 8.12
N ILE A 353 -3.46 13.68 7.58
CA ILE A 353 -4.51 14.69 7.71
C ILE A 353 -5.84 14.15 7.18
N GLN A 354 -5.88 13.62 5.94
CA GLN A 354 -7.09 13.04 5.36
C GLN A 354 -7.66 11.85 6.14
N THR A 355 -6.79 11.06 6.76
CA THR A 355 -7.21 9.87 7.51
C THR A 355 -7.84 10.26 8.84
N TYR A 356 -7.31 11.29 9.50
CA TYR A 356 -7.69 11.68 10.85
C TYR A 356 -8.43 13.03 10.93
N GLN A 357 -8.78 13.68 9.81
CA GLN A 357 -9.48 14.98 9.81
C GLN A 357 -10.80 14.96 10.58
N HIS A 358 -11.46 13.80 10.68
CA HIS A 358 -12.69 13.63 11.46
C HIS A 358 -12.47 13.70 12.97
N VAL A 359 -11.23 13.60 13.44
CA VAL A 359 -10.83 13.69 14.85
C VAL A 359 -10.55 15.14 15.26
N LEU A 360 -10.46 16.05 14.30
CA LEU A 360 -10.11 17.47 14.47
C LEU A 360 -11.27 18.44 14.75
N PRO A 361 -12.59 18.05 14.86
CA PRO A 361 -13.65 18.99 15.22
C PRO A 361 -13.37 19.62 16.59
N GLY A 362 -13.47 20.94 16.69
CA GLY A 362 -13.22 21.68 17.93
C GLY A 362 -11.81 22.27 18.07
N MET A 363 -10.82 21.80 17.34
CA MET A 363 -9.45 22.38 17.40
C MET A 363 -9.40 23.86 17.01
N GLN A 364 -10.33 24.35 16.20
CA GLN A 364 -10.46 25.79 15.88
C GLN A 364 -10.80 26.60 17.14
N ALA A 365 -11.72 26.10 17.95
CA ALA A 365 -12.09 26.77 19.22
C ALA A 365 -10.93 26.70 20.23
N ASP A 366 -10.20 25.58 20.29
CA ASP A 366 -9.02 25.43 21.14
C ASP A 366 -7.87 26.33 20.67
N ALA A 367 -7.66 26.50 19.39
CA ALA A 367 -6.71 27.45 18.84
C ALA A 367 -7.07 28.89 19.18
N ALA A 368 -8.35 29.27 19.08
CA ALA A 368 -8.85 30.60 19.45
C ALA A 368 -8.62 30.86 20.94
N ARG A 369 -8.99 29.92 21.82
CA ARG A 369 -8.75 30.04 23.27
C ARG A 369 -7.26 30.11 23.61
N THR A 370 -6.44 29.34 22.91
CA THR A 370 -4.99 29.37 23.12
C THR A 370 -4.41 30.73 22.72
N TYR A 371 -4.84 31.27 21.57
CA TYR A 371 -4.40 32.59 21.12
C TYR A 371 -4.85 33.71 22.08
N GLU A 372 -6.12 33.68 22.51
CA GLU A 372 -6.66 34.60 23.50
C GLU A 372 -5.82 34.59 24.79
N ARG A 373 -5.55 33.41 25.35
CA ARG A 373 -4.72 33.25 26.57
C ARG A 373 -3.31 33.81 26.40
N LEU A 374 -2.70 33.70 25.20
CA LEU A 374 -1.34 34.18 24.91
C LEU A 374 -1.32 35.70 24.69
N THR A 375 -2.43 36.31 24.25
CA THR A 375 -2.47 37.71 23.81
C THR A 375 -3.24 38.62 24.77
N THR A 376 -4.09 38.06 25.65
CA THR A 376 -4.83 38.86 26.65
C THR A 376 -3.86 39.30 27.75
N PRO A 377 -3.65 40.61 27.95
CA PRO A 377 -2.84 41.09 29.06
C PRO A 377 -3.43 40.64 30.39
N VAL A 378 -2.60 40.09 31.28
CA VAL A 378 -3.04 39.77 32.65
C VAL A 378 -3.48 41.09 33.30
N PRO A 379 -4.77 41.25 33.69
CA PRO A 379 -5.18 42.47 34.34
C PRO A 379 -4.33 42.67 35.61
N PRO A 380 -3.85 43.88 35.88
CA PRO A 380 -3.07 44.14 37.09
C PRO A 380 -3.88 43.69 38.31
N ALA A 381 -3.22 43.03 39.23
CA ALA A 381 -3.85 42.58 40.47
C ALA A 381 -4.60 43.74 41.12
N PRO A 382 -5.84 43.52 41.62
CA PRO A 382 -6.62 44.58 42.22
C PRO A 382 -5.79 45.22 43.36
N THR A 383 -5.43 46.48 43.17
CA THR A 383 -4.75 47.25 44.19
C THR A 383 -5.67 47.32 45.39
N LYS A 384 -5.29 46.74 46.52
CA LYS A 384 -6.01 46.86 47.78
C LYS A 384 -6.10 48.33 48.10
N THR A 385 -7.30 48.95 47.92
CA THR A 385 -7.58 50.29 48.34
C THR A 385 -7.53 50.31 49.88
N VAL A 386 -6.48 50.90 50.42
CA VAL A 386 -6.35 51.12 51.87
C VAL A 386 -7.41 52.17 52.23
N GLU A 387 -8.54 51.73 52.76
CA GLU A 387 -9.54 52.61 53.38
C GLU A 387 -8.90 53.35 54.54
N ARG A 388 -8.51 54.60 54.31
CA ARG A 388 -8.15 55.51 55.39
C ARG A 388 -9.40 55.77 56.29
N ARG A 389 -9.49 55.08 57.43
CA ARG A 389 -10.42 55.37 58.51
C ARG A 389 -10.23 56.81 58.91
N ARG A 390 -11.15 57.73 58.51
CA ARG A 390 -11.31 59.04 59.04
C ARG A 390 -11.85 58.93 60.47
N ASN A 391 -10.98 59.13 61.48
CA ASN A 391 -11.36 59.30 62.87
C ASN A 391 -12.14 60.58 63.01
N ARG A 392 -13.47 60.50 63.07
CA ARG A 392 -14.34 61.56 63.53
C ARG A 392 -14.26 61.63 65.05
N ARG A 393 -13.45 62.59 65.61
CA ARG A 393 -13.52 63.02 66.99
C ARG A 393 -14.91 63.64 67.22
N ARG A 394 -15.73 63.01 68.00
CA ARG A 394 -16.92 63.61 68.61
C ARG A 394 -16.43 64.56 69.72
N LYS A 395 -16.66 65.86 69.55
CA LYS A 395 -16.63 66.84 70.65
C LYS A 395 -17.91 66.67 71.41
N THR A 396 -17.81 66.32 72.68
CA THR A 396 -18.86 66.44 73.69
C THR A 396 -18.86 67.86 74.18
N THR A 397 -19.91 68.61 73.93
CA THR A 397 -20.19 69.82 74.62
C THR A 397 -21.22 69.53 75.71
N SER A 398 -20.79 69.73 76.97
CA SER A 398 -21.60 69.82 78.17
C SER A 398 -22.28 71.20 78.24
N THR A 399 -23.55 71.24 78.52
CA THR A 399 -24.15 72.40 79.28
C THR A 399 -25.43 71.95 79.94
N ARG A 400 -25.43 72.04 81.25
CA ARG A 400 -26.49 72.17 82.24
C ARG A 400 -27.70 71.26 82.22
#